data_522d07d3bd3018bc59c1a3641797a386
#
_entry.id   522d07d3bd3018bc59c1a3641797a386
#
_cell.length_a   1.000
_cell.length_b   1.000
_cell.length_c   1.000
_cell.angle_alpha   90.00
_cell.angle_beta   90.00
_cell.angle_gamma   90.00
#
_symmetry.space_group_name_H-M   'P 1'
#
loop_
_entity.id
_entity.type
_entity.pdbx_description
1 polymer ?
#
loop_
_entity_poly.entity_id
_entity_poly.type
_entity_poly.pdbx_seq_one_letter_code
_entity_poly.pdbx_strand_id
1 'polypeptide(L)'
;MDKIKMTTPLVEMDGDEMTRILWKMIKDELLLPFIDLKTEYYDLGLEYRNETNDQVTIDSAETTKKYGVAVKCATITPNAARMTEYNLKEMWKSPNGTIRAALDGTVFRAPIVVKGIEPCVKNWKKPITLARHAYGDVYKNAEIRVPGAGKAELVFTGEDGTEIRETIHEFKGPGVIQGMHNLDNSISSFARACFNYALDTKQSVWFATKDTISKKYDHRFKDIFQEIYDAEYDEKFKAAGIEYFYTLIDDAVARVMKAEGGFIWACKNYDGDVMSDMVSSAFGSLAMMTSVLVSPSGVYEYEAAHGTVQRHYYKHLKGEETSTNSVATIFAWTGALRKRGELDNIPELMTFADKLEAATLGTIEAGKMTKDLALITTIENPTVLNSENFIKEIRKTLEASL
;
A
#
# COMPACT_ATOMS: atom_id res chain seq x y z
N MET A 1 0.78 5.17 34.38
CA MET A 1 1.96 4.68 33.63
C MET A 1 2.60 5.89 32.94
N ASP A 2 3.91 6.03 33.02
CA ASP A 2 4.59 7.11 32.29
C ASP A 2 4.50 6.84 30.79
N LYS A 3 4.30 7.92 30.01
CA LYS A 3 4.22 7.80 28.55
C LYS A 3 5.58 7.41 27.96
N ILE A 4 5.55 6.55 26.95
CA ILE A 4 6.74 6.20 26.16
C ILE A 4 7.22 7.44 25.44
N LYS A 5 8.49 7.80 25.59
CA LYS A 5 9.08 9.01 24.99
C LYS A 5 9.66 8.67 23.61
N MET A 6 9.29 9.46 22.62
CA MET A 6 9.92 9.43 21.31
C MET A 6 11.06 10.43 21.22
N THR A 7 12.14 10.07 20.54
CA THR A 7 13.30 10.96 20.30
C THR A 7 13.18 11.66 18.95
N THR A 8 12.93 10.94 17.89
CA THR A 8 12.75 11.44 16.53
C THR A 8 11.27 11.44 16.16
N PRO A 9 10.76 12.48 15.48
CA PRO A 9 9.37 12.49 15.05
C PRO A 9 9.08 11.48 13.94
N LEU A 10 7.81 11.02 13.90
CA LEU A 10 7.21 10.43 12.70
C LEU A 10 6.71 11.56 11.78
N VAL A 11 6.79 11.36 10.48
CA VAL A 11 6.04 12.20 9.55
C VAL A 11 4.59 11.71 9.51
N GLU A 12 3.68 12.57 10.00
CA GLU A 12 2.26 12.28 10.03
C GLU A 12 1.57 12.97 8.86
N MET A 13 0.98 12.21 7.96
CA MET A 13 0.23 12.69 6.82
C MET A 13 -1.25 12.41 7.04
N ASP A 14 -2.00 13.42 7.49
CA ASP A 14 -3.45 13.33 7.66
C ASP A 14 -4.17 13.30 6.30
N GLY A 15 -5.43 12.90 6.27
CA GLY A 15 -6.15 12.66 5.03
C GLY A 15 -7.56 13.21 5.01
N ASP A 16 -8.47 12.45 4.40
CA ASP A 16 -9.81 12.92 4.08
C ASP A 16 -10.93 12.06 4.68
N GLU A 17 -12.11 12.63 4.74
CA GLU A 17 -13.42 11.98 4.95
C GLU A 17 -13.46 11.08 6.21
N MET A 18 -14.08 9.90 6.14
CA MET A 18 -14.25 9.03 7.30
C MET A 18 -12.93 8.54 7.88
N THR A 19 -11.91 8.35 7.06
CA THR A 19 -10.59 7.92 7.53
C THR A 19 -9.91 8.99 8.37
N ARG A 20 -10.10 10.28 8.10
CA ARG A 20 -9.64 11.39 8.96
C ARG A 20 -10.32 11.37 10.34
N ILE A 21 -11.61 11.06 10.38
CA ILE A 21 -12.35 10.89 11.64
C ILE A 21 -11.76 9.75 12.47
N LEU A 22 -11.55 8.58 11.84
CA LEU A 22 -10.93 7.42 12.49
C LEU A 22 -9.49 7.71 12.94
N TRP A 23 -8.73 8.44 12.13
CA TRP A 23 -7.35 8.83 12.43
C TRP A 23 -7.26 9.58 13.74
N LYS A 24 -8.14 10.57 13.91
CA LYS A 24 -8.23 11.31 15.17
C LYS A 24 -8.62 10.41 16.34
N MET A 25 -9.63 9.56 16.18
CA MET A 25 -10.06 8.64 17.25
C MET A 25 -8.94 7.69 17.67
N ILE A 26 -8.19 7.14 16.72
CA ILE A 26 -7.05 6.25 16.99
C ILE A 26 -5.98 6.99 17.79
N LYS A 27 -5.63 8.21 17.39
CA LYS A 27 -4.65 9.02 18.12
C LYS A 27 -5.11 9.28 19.55
N ASP A 28 -6.34 9.76 19.72
CA ASP A 28 -6.87 10.18 21.01
C ASP A 28 -7.06 9.00 21.98
N GLU A 29 -7.50 7.85 21.49
CA GLU A 29 -7.83 6.70 22.33
C GLU A 29 -6.70 5.68 22.46
N LEU A 30 -5.90 5.46 21.44
CA LEU A 30 -4.94 4.35 21.40
C LEU A 30 -3.48 4.77 21.45
N LEU A 31 -3.13 6.03 21.13
CA LEU A 31 -1.73 6.48 21.06
C LEU A 31 -1.39 7.50 22.14
N LEU A 32 -2.05 8.65 22.13
CA LEU A 32 -1.73 9.78 23.01
C LEU A 32 -1.83 9.46 24.52
N PRO A 33 -2.69 8.56 25.00
CA PRO A 33 -2.67 8.17 26.40
C PRO A 33 -1.38 7.45 26.83
N PHE A 34 -0.70 6.77 25.92
CA PHE A 34 0.42 5.86 26.22
C PHE A 34 1.77 6.35 25.71
N ILE A 35 1.78 7.21 24.70
CA ILE A 35 2.99 7.68 24.02
C ILE A 35 3.05 9.22 24.10
N ASP A 36 4.22 9.78 24.37
CA ASP A 36 4.55 11.17 24.09
C ASP A 36 4.87 11.30 22.60
N LEU A 37 3.78 11.27 21.80
CA LEU A 37 3.82 11.16 20.35
C LEU A 37 4.38 12.43 19.72
N LYS A 38 5.52 12.30 19.06
CA LYS A 38 6.13 13.38 18.27
C LYS A 38 5.88 13.16 16.80
N THR A 39 5.28 14.15 16.15
CA THR A 39 5.04 14.11 14.71
C THR A 39 5.44 15.42 14.02
N GLU A 40 5.93 15.31 12.79
CA GLU A 40 5.93 16.38 11.80
C GLU A 40 4.65 16.22 11.00
N TYR A 41 3.68 17.08 11.32
CA TYR A 41 2.31 16.96 10.82
C TYR A 41 2.12 17.66 9.48
N TYR A 42 1.52 16.95 8.52
CA TYR A 42 1.11 17.44 7.21
C TYR A 42 -0.37 17.12 6.96
N ASP A 43 -1.17 18.14 6.70
CA ASP A 43 -2.55 17.96 6.29
C ASP A 43 -2.62 17.70 4.77
N LEU A 44 -2.80 16.43 4.37
CA LEU A 44 -3.01 16.05 2.98
C LEU A 44 -4.49 15.97 2.61
N GLY A 45 -5.38 16.54 3.42
CA GLY A 45 -6.79 16.74 3.07
C GLY A 45 -6.93 17.58 1.80
N LEU A 46 -7.91 17.23 0.98
CA LEU A 46 -8.08 17.80 -0.35
C LEU A 46 -8.23 19.34 -0.34
N GLU A 47 -8.87 19.90 0.69
CA GLU A 47 -9.03 21.36 0.85
C GLU A 47 -7.68 22.05 1.02
N TYR A 48 -6.85 21.56 1.96
CA TYR A 48 -5.54 22.15 2.23
C TYR A 48 -4.54 21.92 1.08
N ARG A 49 -4.62 20.76 0.41
CA ARG A 49 -3.86 20.52 -0.83
C ARG A 49 -4.24 21.52 -1.92
N ASN A 50 -5.54 21.84 -2.05
CA ASN A 50 -6.03 22.86 -2.99
C ASN A 50 -5.53 24.27 -2.62
N GLU A 51 -5.48 24.62 -1.35
CA GLU A 51 -4.92 25.90 -0.86
C GLU A 51 -3.44 26.04 -1.21
N THR A 52 -2.66 25.00 -0.98
CA THR A 52 -1.20 24.97 -1.18
C THR A 52 -0.78 24.60 -2.60
N ASN A 53 -1.71 24.47 -3.53
CA ASN A 53 -1.46 23.97 -4.90
C ASN A 53 -0.69 22.64 -4.89
N ASP A 54 -1.09 21.73 -4.00
CA ASP A 54 -0.52 20.40 -3.75
C ASP A 54 0.96 20.41 -3.27
N GLN A 55 1.52 21.56 -2.93
CA GLN A 55 2.89 21.67 -2.42
C GLN A 55 3.07 20.87 -1.12
N VAL A 56 2.05 20.82 -0.27
CA VAL A 56 2.09 20.06 0.99
C VAL A 56 2.39 18.57 0.79
N THR A 57 1.94 17.98 -0.31
CA THR A 57 2.23 16.58 -0.65
C THR A 57 3.73 16.38 -0.94
N ILE A 58 4.33 17.31 -1.67
CA ILE A 58 5.77 17.28 -1.98
C ILE A 58 6.58 17.47 -0.69
N ASP A 59 6.23 18.46 0.12
CA ASP A 59 6.92 18.77 1.37
C ASP A 59 6.87 17.60 2.35
N SER A 60 5.74 16.89 2.44
CA SER A 60 5.60 15.69 3.26
C SER A 60 6.51 14.55 2.80
N ALA A 61 6.65 14.34 1.49
CA ALA A 61 7.54 13.34 0.93
C ALA A 61 9.03 13.66 1.20
N GLU A 62 9.45 14.92 1.02
CA GLU A 62 10.82 15.36 1.33
C GLU A 62 11.13 15.24 2.81
N THR A 63 10.18 15.58 3.68
CA THR A 63 10.33 15.43 5.14
C THR A 63 10.40 13.94 5.51
N THR A 64 9.70 13.07 4.80
CA THR A 64 9.79 11.61 5.01
C THR A 64 11.20 11.09 4.70
N LYS A 65 11.85 11.59 3.65
CA LYS A 65 13.27 11.25 3.37
C LYS A 65 14.18 11.67 4.53
N LYS A 66 13.91 12.81 5.15
CA LYS A 66 14.72 13.34 6.26
C LYS A 66 14.59 12.50 7.53
N TYR A 67 13.37 12.11 7.91
CA TYR A 67 13.11 11.42 9.17
C TYR A 67 13.04 9.88 9.02
N GLY A 68 12.92 9.38 7.80
CA GLY A 68 13.00 7.96 7.47
C GLY A 68 11.72 7.16 7.66
N VAL A 69 10.73 7.68 8.40
CA VAL A 69 9.46 6.97 8.63
C VAL A 69 8.28 7.93 8.60
N ALA A 70 7.27 7.57 7.82
CA ALA A 70 5.99 8.26 7.76
C ALA A 70 4.82 7.32 8.03
N VAL A 71 3.72 7.89 8.48
CA VAL A 71 2.41 7.23 8.56
C VAL A 71 1.39 8.11 7.86
N LYS A 72 0.57 7.52 6.98
CA LYS A 72 -0.32 8.26 6.10
C LYS A 72 -1.77 7.76 6.19
N CYS A 73 -2.66 8.72 6.35
CA CYS A 73 -4.10 8.53 6.22
C CYS A 73 -4.52 8.45 4.74
N ALA A 74 -5.68 7.88 4.47
CA ALA A 74 -6.23 7.85 3.11
C ALA A 74 -6.62 9.25 2.63
N THR A 75 -6.33 9.52 1.35
CA THR A 75 -6.55 10.83 0.71
C THR A 75 -7.42 10.71 -0.53
N ILE A 76 -8.17 11.76 -0.84
CA ILE A 76 -8.97 11.84 -2.06
C ILE A 76 -8.07 12.09 -3.28
N THR A 77 -8.23 11.28 -4.32
CA THR A 77 -7.80 11.63 -5.68
C THR A 77 -9.02 12.19 -6.40
N PRO A 78 -9.08 13.49 -6.71
CA PRO A 78 -10.28 14.11 -7.23
C PRO A 78 -10.62 13.66 -8.66
N ASN A 79 -11.90 13.52 -8.91
CA ASN A 79 -12.50 13.38 -10.23
C ASN A 79 -13.36 14.62 -10.54
N ALA A 80 -14.05 14.64 -11.69
CA ALA A 80 -14.90 15.76 -12.09
C ALA A 80 -15.97 16.15 -11.05
N ALA A 81 -16.59 15.18 -10.38
CA ALA A 81 -17.57 15.43 -9.32
C ALA A 81 -16.95 16.12 -8.11
N ARG A 82 -15.75 15.69 -7.70
CA ARG A 82 -14.99 16.29 -6.60
C ARG A 82 -14.52 17.71 -6.90
N MET A 83 -14.25 18.03 -8.17
CA MET A 83 -13.92 19.40 -8.60
C MET A 83 -15.00 20.39 -8.19
N THR A 84 -16.26 20.04 -8.43
CA THR A 84 -17.42 20.88 -8.09
C THR A 84 -17.70 20.86 -6.59
N GLU A 85 -17.67 19.70 -5.95
CA GLU A 85 -17.98 19.53 -4.53
C GLU A 85 -17.03 20.33 -3.63
N TYR A 86 -15.73 20.32 -3.91
CA TYR A 86 -14.70 21.00 -3.13
C TYR A 86 -14.26 22.35 -3.72
N ASN A 87 -14.89 22.81 -4.79
CA ASN A 87 -14.52 24.05 -5.49
C ASN A 87 -13.02 24.13 -5.79
N LEU A 88 -12.47 23.06 -6.40
CA LEU A 88 -11.04 22.92 -6.64
C LEU A 88 -10.56 23.82 -7.78
N LYS A 89 -9.35 24.34 -7.66
CA LYS A 89 -8.65 25.12 -8.69
C LYS A 89 -8.30 24.26 -9.90
N GLU A 90 -7.90 23.01 -9.66
CA GLU A 90 -7.59 22.02 -10.70
C GLU A 90 -7.80 20.58 -10.19
N MET A 91 -7.79 19.63 -11.10
CA MET A 91 -7.88 18.20 -10.77
C MET A 91 -6.51 17.70 -10.31
N TRP A 92 -6.23 17.85 -9.00
CA TRP A 92 -4.96 17.46 -8.40
C TRP A 92 -4.63 15.98 -8.63
N LYS A 93 -3.34 15.70 -8.81
CA LYS A 93 -2.85 14.33 -8.95
C LYS A 93 -3.07 13.51 -7.65
N SER A 94 -2.95 12.20 -7.77
CA SER A 94 -2.97 11.33 -6.60
C SER A 94 -1.78 11.62 -5.66
N PRO A 95 -2.00 11.95 -4.38
CA PRO A 95 -0.91 12.10 -3.42
C PRO A 95 -0.05 10.85 -3.30
N ASN A 96 -0.68 9.67 -3.32
CA ASN A 96 0.03 8.40 -3.31
C ASN A 96 1.00 8.29 -4.50
N GLY A 97 0.56 8.68 -5.70
CA GLY A 97 1.42 8.68 -6.89
C GLY A 97 2.61 9.63 -6.74
N THR A 98 2.39 10.82 -6.21
CA THR A 98 3.43 11.82 -5.97
C THR A 98 4.45 11.34 -4.94
N ILE A 99 4.00 10.82 -3.78
CA ILE A 99 4.87 10.31 -2.72
C ILE A 99 5.67 9.09 -3.20
N ARG A 100 5.01 8.13 -3.87
CA ARG A 100 5.67 6.93 -4.43
C ARG A 100 6.77 7.29 -5.42
N ALA A 101 6.51 8.27 -6.29
CA ALA A 101 7.50 8.75 -7.25
C ALA A 101 8.66 9.49 -6.56
N ALA A 102 8.39 10.29 -5.54
CA ALA A 102 9.39 11.03 -4.78
C ALA A 102 10.32 10.09 -3.99
N LEU A 103 9.77 9.01 -3.42
CA LEU A 103 10.53 8.04 -2.62
C LEU A 103 11.15 6.91 -3.45
N ASP A 104 10.81 6.78 -4.73
CA ASP A 104 11.19 5.63 -5.60
C ASP A 104 10.92 4.29 -4.90
N GLY A 105 9.76 4.18 -4.27
CA GLY A 105 9.45 3.10 -3.35
C GLY A 105 8.73 1.93 -4.00
N THR A 106 8.91 0.75 -3.38
CA THR A 106 8.11 -0.45 -3.65
C THR A 106 6.99 -0.55 -2.62
N VAL A 107 5.77 -0.84 -3.06
CA VAL A 107 4.62 -1.05 -2.18
C VAL A 107 4.52 -2.52 -1.80
N PHE A 108 4.57 -2.81 -0.50
CA PHE A 108 4.29 -4.15 0.04
C PHE A 108 2.93 -4.12 0.74
N ARG A 109 2.04 -5.01 0.32
CA ARG A 109 0.70 -5.18 0.88
C ARG A 109 0.53 -6.57 1.45
N ALA A 110 0.18 -6.67 2.73
CA ALA A 110 0.00 -7.95 3.41
C ALA A 110 -1.36 -7.99 4.11
N PRO A 111 -2.12 -9.09 3.98
CA PRO A 111 -3.37 -9.25 4.71
C PRO A 111 -3.10 -9.40 6.20
N ILE A 112 -3.96 -8.79 7.00
CA ILE A 112 -4.01 -8.99 8.45
C ILE A 112 -4.86 -10.24 8.70
N VAL A 113 -4.22 -11.29 9.18
CA VAL A 113 -4.88 -12.56 9.48
C VAL A 113 -5.35 -12.57 10.93
N VAL A 114 -6.61 -12.89 11.15
CA VAL A 114 -7.22 -13.00 12.48
C VAL A 114 -8.11 -14.23 12.56
N LYS A 115 -8.07 -14.92 13.68
CA LYS A 115 -8.91 -16.11 13.90
C LYS A 115 -10.39 -15.73 13.86
N GLY A 116 -11.16 -16.52 13.15
CA GLY A 116 -12.60 -16.28 12.96
C GLY A 116 -12.93 -15.49 11.70
N ILE A 117 -11.93 -15.00 10.97
CA ILE A 117 -12.07 -14.44 9.61
C ILE A 117 -11.28 -15.33 8.66
N GLU A 118 -11.97 -16.24 8.01
CA GLU A 118 -11.34 -17.24 7.15
C GLU A 118 -11.23 -16.73 5.71
N PRO A 119 -10.08 -16.98 5.02
CA PRO A 119 -9.98 -16.69 3.60
C PRO A 119 -11.02 -17.46 2.78
N CYS A 120 -11.57 -16.83 1.73
CA CYS A 120 -12.49 -17.52 0.82
C CYS A 120 -11.79 -18.61 -0.01
N VAL A 121 -10.46 -18.57 -0.13
CA VAL A 121 -9.65 -19.62 -0.74
C VAL A 121 -9.16 -20.57 0.37
N LYS A 122 -9.74 -21.74 0.45
CA LYS A 122 -9.50 -22.72 1.53
C LYS A 122 -8.05 -23.14 1.73
N ASN A 123 -7.24 -23.10 0.67
CA ASN A 123 -5.84 -23.49 0.73
C ASN A 123 -4.95 -22.43 1.41
N TRP A 124 -5.35 -21.17 1.43
CA TRP A 124 -4.55 -20.10 2.02
C TRP A 124 -4.53 -20.20 3.54
N LYS A 125 -3.39 -20.61 4.07
CA LYS A 125 -3.13 -20.80 5.52
C LYS A 125 -2.19 -19.75 6.09
N LYS A 126 -1.46 -19.05 5.21
CA LYS A 126 -0.46 -18.05 5.55
C LYS A 126 -0.70 -16.80 4.71
N PRO A 127 -0.32 -15.61 5.20
CA PRO A 127 -0.41 -14.38 4.42
C PRO A 127 0.29 -14.49 3.06
N ILE A 128 -0.30 -13.89 2.04
CA ILE A 128 0.34 -13.69 0.74
C ILE A 128 0.65 -12.20 0.65
N THR A 129 1.92 -11.84 0.65
CA THR A 129 2.37 -10.47 0.54
C THR A 129 2.49 -10.08 -0.92
N LEU A 130 1.82 -9.02 -1.35
CA LEU A 130 1.98 -8.46 -2.68
C LEU A 130 3.06 -7.38 -2.66
N ALA A 131 4.08 -7.53 -3.51
CA ALA A 131 5.06 -6.48 -3.80
C ALA A 131 4.71 -5.84 -5.15
N ARG A 132 4.34 -4.56 -5.13
CA ARG A 132 3.95 -3.80 -6.29
C ARG A 132 5.05 -2.82 -6.67
N HIS A 133 5.52 -2.87 -7.91
CA HIS A 133 6.36 -1.82 -8.48
C HIS A 133 5.57 -0.51 -8.55
N ALA A 134 6.06 0.55 -7.92
CA ALA A 134 5.29 1.79 -7.79
C ALA A 134 5.55 2.81 -8.91
N TYR A 135 6.16 2.39 -10.01
CA TYR A 135 6.54 3.25 -11.12
C TYR A 135 6.09 2.68 -12.47
N GLY A 136 5.91 3.57 -13.46
CA GLY A 136 5.72 3.18 -14.85
C GLY A 136 4.38 2.54 -15.18
N ASP A 137 4.37 1.72 -16.23
CA ASP A 137 3.18 1.05 -16.79
C ASP A 137 2.08 2.07 -17.16
N VAL A 138 0.83 1.66 -17.03
CA VAL A 138 -0.34 2.52 -17.33
C VAL A 138 -0.46 3.75 -16.42
N TYR A 139 0.24 3.77 -15.28
CA TYR A 139 0.22 4.91 -14.35
C TYR A 139 1.11 6.08 -14.79
N LYS A 140 1.99 5.87 -15.77
CA LYS A 140 2.83 6.90 -16.42
C LYS A 140 2.75 6.78 -17.94
N ASN A 141 1.55 6.74 -18.47
CA ASN A 141 1.27 6.61 -19.88
C ASN A 141 1.14 7.98 -20.58
N ALA A 142 1.23 7.92 -21.91
CA ALA A 142 0.77 8.97 -22.82
C ALA A 142 -0.31 8.36 -23.70
N GLU A 143 -1.41 9.10 -23.91
CA GLU A 143 -2.56 8.62 -24.66
C GLU A 143 -2.94 9.58 -25.79
N ILE A 144 -3.36 9.03 -26.92
CA ILE A 144 -3.86 9.78 -28.07
C ILE A 144 -5.18 9.17 -28.51
N ARG A 145 -6.22 10.02 -28.67
CA ARG A 145 -7.41 9.63 -29.40
C ARG A 145 -7.18 9.88 -30.90
N VAL A 146 -7.14 8.78 -31.66
CA VAL A 146 -6.95 8.84 -33.11
C VAL A 146 -8.27 9.24 -33.76
N PRO A 147 -8.31 10.36 -34.53
CA PRO A 147 -9.57 10.88 -35.08
C PRO A 147 -10.03 10.19 -36.36
N GLY A 148 -9.15 9.44 -37.06
CA GLY A 148 -9.46 8.83 -38.35
C GLY A 148 -8.34 7.94 -38.88
N ALA A 149 -8.36 7.67 -40.18
CA ALA A 149 -7.35 6.87 -40.84
C ALA A 149 -5.96 7.53 -40.76
N GLY A 150 -4.92 6.72 -40.58
CA GLY A 150 -3.54 7.18 -40.47
C GLY A 150 -2.60 6.13 -39.89
N LYS A 151 -1.32 6.44 -39.89
CA LYS A 151 -0.27 5.58 -39.36
C LYS A 151 0.16 6.03 -37.96
N ALA A 152 0.26 5.13 -37.03
CA ALA A 152 0.82 5.37 -35.69
C ALA A 152 2.18 4.67 -35.55
N GLU A 153 3.16 5.39 -35.02
CA GLU A 153 4.52 4.90 -34.78
C GLU A 153 4.98 5.20 -33.35
N LEU A 154 5.74 4.30 -32.79
CA LEU A 154 6.56 4.52 -31.61
C LEU A 154 7.94 4.98 -32.10
N VAL A 155 8.41 6.14 -31.64
CA VAL A 155 9.67 6.73 -32.04
C VAL A 155 10.52 7.04 -30.82
N PHE A 156 11.76 6.58 -30.83
CA PHE A 156 12.78 7.01 -29.90
C PHE A 156 13.86 7.78 -30.68
N THR A 157 14.18 8.99 -30.21
CA THR A 157 15.24 9.82 -30.75
C THR A 157 16.34 9.98 -29.70
N GLY A 158 17.50 9.44 -29.95
CA GLY A 158 18.66 9.58 -29.07
C GLY A 158 19.24 11.00 -29.08
N GLU A 159 19.98 11.35 -28.06
CA GLU A 159 20.72 12.65 -27.99
C GLU A 159 21.73 12.82 -29.12
N ASP A 160 22.24 11.72 -29.65
CA ASP A 160 23.15 11.67 -30.83
C ASP A 160 22.40 11.78 -32.16
N GLY A 161 21.09 11.94 -32.15
CA GLY A 161 20.23 12.01 -33.34
C GLY A 161 19.84 10.65 -33.92
N THR A 162 20.25 9.54 -33.33
CA THR A 162 19.82 8.20 -33.75
C THR A 162 18.30 8.03 -33.52
N GLU A 163 17.59 7.53 -34.55
CA GLU A 163 16.16 7.24 -34.44
C GLU A 163 15.87 5.74 -34.53
N ILE A 164 15.03 5.27 -33.62
CA ILE A 164 14.42 3.93 -33.66
C ILE A 164 12.93 4.10 -33.86
N ARG A 165 12.37 3.47 -34.90
CA ARG A 165 10.93 3.56 -35.22
C ARG A 165 10.31 2.17 -35.27
N GLU A 166 9.13 2.03 -34.67
CA GLU A 166 8.32 0.83 -34.73
C GLU A 166 6.89 1.23 -35.09
N THR A 167 6.33 0.63 -36.12
CA THR A 167 4.93 0.87 -36.49
C THR A 167 4.03 0.19 -35.48
N ILE A 168 3.19 0.96 -34.79
CA ILE A 168 2.18 0.43 -33.86
C ILE A 168 1.01 -0.14 -34.66
N HIS A 169 0.43 0.69 -35.55
CA HIS A 169 -0.73 0.28 -36.35
C HIS A 169 -1.01 1.25 -37.49
N GLU A 170 -1.63 0.73 -38.55
CA GLU A 170 -2.22 1.53 -39.65
C GLU A 170 -3.74 1.59 -39.45
N PHE A 171 -4.23 2.72 -38.92
CA PHE A 171 -5.64 2.93 -38.67
C PHE A 171 -6.40 3.17 -39.97
N LYS A 172 -7.55 2.48 -40.12
CA LYS A 172 -8.53 2.69 -41.19
C LYS A 172 -9.71 3.57 -40.77
N GLY A 173 -9.76 3.94 -39.48
CA GLY A 173 -10.78 4.74 -38.86
C GLY A 173 -10.36 5.22 -37.47
N PRO A 174 -11.29 5.82 -36.69
CA PRO A 174 -10.98 6.28 -35.34
C PRO A 174 -10.51 5.16 -34.40
N GLY A 175 -9.69 5.52 -33.43
CA GLY A 175 -9.19 4.58 -32.41
C GLY A 175 -8.49 5.29 -31.25
N VAL A 176 -7.70 4.53 -30.50
CA VAL A 176 -6.90 5.02 -29.38
C VAL A 176 -5.49 4.44 -29.43
N ILE A 177 -4.52 5.19 -28.93
CA ILE A 177 -3.14 4.73 -28.75
C ILE A 177 -2.74 5.03 -27.32
N GLN A 178 -1.99 4.12 -26.73
CA GLN A 178 -1.36 4.30 -25.43
C GLN A 178 0.12 3.93 -25.53
N GLY A 179 0.98 4.80 -25.01
CA GLY A 179 2.41 4.56 -24.84
C GLY A 179 2.77 4.54 -23.36
N MET A 180 3.55 3.57 -22.92
CA MET A 180 4.05 3.48 -21.56
C MET A 180 5.54 3.19 -21.56
N HIS A 181 6.22 3.46 -20.43
CA HIS A 181 7.64 3.25 -20.28
C HIS A 181 8.00 2.74 -18.89
N ASN A 182 9.23 2.24 -18.75
CA ASN A 182 9.83 1.96 -17.47
C ASN A 182 11.33 2.28 -17.53
N LEU A 183 12.01 2.27 -16.38
CA LEU A 183 13.42 2.59 -16.25
C LEU A 183 14.16 1.40 -15.62
N ASP A 184 15.30 1.02 -16.18
CA ASP A 184 16.14 -0.05 -15.64
C ASP A 184 16.52 0.17 -14.19
N ASN A 185 16.83 1.40 -13.79
CA ASN A 185 17.13 1.74 -12.41
C ASN A 185 15.94 1.52 -11.47
N SER A 186 14.73 1.89 -11.90
CA SER A 186 13.52 1.69 -11.10
C SER A 186 13.16 0.21 -10.97
N ILE A 187 13.33 -0.57 -12.04
CA ILE A 187 13.15 -2.03 -12.00
C ILE A 187 14.20 -2.67 -11.07
N SER A 188 15.44 -2.22 -11.13
CA SER A 188 16.52 -2.69 -10.25
C SER A 188 16.26 -2.40 -8.78
N SER A 189 15.77 -1.18 -8.48
CA SER A 189 15.34 -0.79 -7.13
C SER A 189 14.20 -1.68 -6.61
N PHE A 190 13.22 -1.96 -7.47
CA PHE A 190 12.11 -2.85 -7.17
C PHE A 190 12.58 -4.30 -6.87
N ALA A 191 13.47 -4.84 -7.71
CA ALA A 191 14.02 -6.18 -7.49
C ALA A 191 14.74 -6.28 -6.14
N ARG A 192 15.64 -5.32 -5.84
CA ARG A 192 16.37 -5.29 -4.56
C ARG A 192 15.44 -5.13 -3.36
N ALA A 193 14.41 -4.28 -3.47
CA ALA A 193 13.41 -4.11 -2.42
C ALA A 193 12.69 -5.44 -2.14
N CYS A 194 12.26 -6.17 -3.18
CA CYS A 194 11.62 -7.47 -3.03
C CYS A 194 12.54 -8.49 -2.35
N PHE A 195 13.78 -8.58 -2.78
CA PHE A 195 14.74 -9.55 -2.24
C PHE A 195 15.18 -9.21 -0.81
N ASN A 196 15.39 -7.95 -0.49
CA ASN A 196 15.68 -7.52 0.89
C ASN A 196 14.50 -7.81 1.83
N TYR A 197 13.28 -7.44 1.42
CA TYR A 197 12.08 -7.71 2.21
C TYR A 197 11.86 -9.22 2.41
N ALA A 198 12.20 -10.03 1.41
CA ALA A 198 12.15 -11.49 1.49
C ALA A 198 13.12 -12.05 2.54
N LEU A 199 14.34 -11.54 2.59
CA LEU A 199 15.34 -11.93 3.60
C LEU A 199 14.91 -11.53 5.01
N ASP A 200 14.38 -10.31 5.17
CA ASP A 200 13.91 -9.79 6.46
C ASP A 200 12.72 -10.59 7.00
N THR A 201 11.78 -10.95 6.13
CA THR A 201 10.56 -11.69 6.48
C THR A 201 10.68 -13.20 6.36
N LYS A 202 11.80 -13.72 5.85
CA LYS A 202 12.04 -15.13 5.54
C LYS A 202 10.96 -15.75 4.65
N GLN A 203 10.58 -15.03 3.62
CA GLN A 203 9.59 -15.45 2.63
C GLN A 203 10.22 -15.63 1.26
N SER A 204 9.83 -16.68 0.53
CA SER A 204 10.20 -16.85 -0.89
C SER A 204 9.58 -15.75 -1.75
N VAL A 205 10.20 -15.45 -2.89
CA VAL A 205 9.70 -14.47 -3.86
C VAL A 205 9.20 -15.16 -5.11
N TRP A 206 7.95 -14.89 -5.47
CA TRP A 206 7.39 -15.23 -6.77
C TRP A 206 7.30 -13.95 -7.60
N PHE A 207 8.00 -13.90 -8.71
CA PHE A 207 7.92 -12.77 -9.63
C PHE A 207 7.22 -13.19 -10.92
N ALA A 208 6.33 -12.35 -11.42
CA ALA A 208 5.55 -12.69 -12.60
C ALA A 208 5.37 -11.51 -13.56
N THR A 209 5.51 -11.80 -14.84
CA THR A 209 5.22 -10.89 -15.97
C THR A 209 4.60 -11.67 -17.13
N LYS A 210 4.36 -11.03 -18.28
CA LYS A 210 3.89 -11.71 -19.50
C LYS A 210 4.94 -11.61 -20.61
N ASP A 211 6.18 -11.99 -20.33
CA ASP A 211 7.33 -11.86 -21.23
C ASP A 211 7.19 -12.64 -22.54
N THR A 212 6.34 -13.65 -22.62
CA THR A 212 6.04 -14.37 -23.86
C THR A 212 5.24 -13.53 -24.86
N ILE A 213 4.53 -12.52 -24.40
CA ILE A 213 3.74 -11.58 -25.23
C ILE A 213 4.47 -10.24 -25.32
N SER A 214 4.81 -9.65 -24.20
CA SER A 214 5.58 -8.40 -24.10
C SER A 214 7.08 -8.70 -24.09
N LYS A 215 7.61 -9.05 -25.28
CA LYS A 215 8.95 -9.64 -25.44
C LYS A 215 10.11 -8.70 -25.20
N LYS A 216 9.87 -7.39 -25.12
CA LYS A 216 10.88 -6.37 -24.76
C LYS A 216 10.61 -5.80 -23.39
N TYR A 217 9.42 -5.27 -23.17
CA TYR A 217 9.04 -4.58 -21.93
C TYR A 217 9.03 -5.52 -20.71
N ASP A 218 8.20 -6.55 -20.74
CA ASP A 218 8.09 -7.51 -19.63
C ASP A 218 9.35 -8.38 -19.50
N HIS A 219 9.98 -8.70 -20.63
CA HIS A 219 11.22 -9.47 -20.64
C HIS A 219 12.36 -8.73 -19.94
N ARG A 220 12.45 -7.40 -20.10
CA ARG A 220 13.46 -6.60 -19.40
C ARG A 220 13.31 -6.66 -17.87
N PHE A 221 12.11 -6.69 -17.36
CA PHE A 221 11.87 -6.92 -15.93
C PHE A 221 12.41 -8.27 -15.47
N LYS A 222 12.13 -9.33 -16.23
CA LYS A 222 12.61 -10.68 -15.94
C LYS A 222 14.14 -10.73 -15.91
N ASP A 223 14.79 -10.14 -16.92
CA ASP A 223 16.24 -10.13 -17.03
C ASP A 223 16.88 -9.41 -15.83
N ILE A 224 16.43 -8.21 -15.51
CA ILE A 224 16.98 -7.43 -14.39
C ILE A 224 16.78 -8.16 -13.05
N PHE A 225 15.62 -8.76 -12.80
CA PHE A 225 15.39 -9.55 -11.59
C PHE A 225 16.37 -10.72 -11.51
N GLN A 226 16.55 -11.46 -12.61
CA GLN A 226 17.47 -12.60 -12.64
C GLN A 226 18.93 -12.17 -12.48
N GLU A 227 19.37 -11.14 -13.21
CA GLU A 227 20.73 -10.59 -13.13
C GLU A 227 21.08 -10.18 -11.68
N ILE A 228 20.16 -9.47 -11.00
CA ILE A 228 20.36 -9.03 -9.61
C ILE A 228 20.33 -10.21 -8.64
N TYR A 229 19.40 -11.15 -8.84
CA TYR A 229 19.34 -12.34 -7.99
C TYR A 229 20.63 -13.14 -8.05
N ASP A 230 21.10 -13.46 -9.24
CA ASP A 230 22.31 -14.25 -9.45
C ASP A 230 23.57 -13.56 -8.89
N ALA A 231 23.65 -12.23 -9.06
CA ALA A 231 24.82 -11.48 -8.63
C ALA A 231 24.86 -11.15 -7.13
N GLU A 232 23.69 -10.91 -6.50
CA GLU A 232 23.66 -10.30 -5.17
C GLU A 232 22.92 -11.15 -4.10
N TYR A 233 22.02 -12.06 -4.49
CA TYR A 233 21.07 -12.68 -3.56
C TYR A 233 21.05 -14.22 -3.52
N ASP A 234 21.49 -14.93 -4.53
CA ASP A 234 21.40 -16.39 -4.62
C ASP A 234 21.96 -17.08 -3.36
N GLU A 235 23.18 -16.75 -2.96
CA GLU A 235 23.81 -17.35 -1.75
C GLU A 235 23.07 -16.94 -0.46
N LYS A 236 22.54 -15.71 -0.38
CA LYS A 236 21.80 -15.24 0.78
C LYS A 236 20.47 -15.97 0.92
N PHE A 237 19.78 -16.21 -0.20
CA PHE A 237 18.50 -16.93 -0.23
C PHE A 237 18.70 -18.41 0.15
N LYS A 238 19.73 -19.06 -0.37
CA LYS A 238 20.11 -20.43 0.03
C LYS A 238 20.39 -20.52 1.53
N ALA A 239 21.16 -19.57 2.07
CA ALA A 239 21.47 -19.53 3.50
C ALA A 239 20.23 -19.29 4.37
N ALA A 240 19.27 -18.51 3.88
CA ALA A 240 18.00 -18.24 4.56
C ALA A 240 16.94 -19.34 4.39
N GLY A 241 17.17 -20.31 3.49
CA GLY A 241 16.22 -21.38 3.17
C GLY A 241 14.97 -20.89 2.44
N ILE A 242 15.09 -19.83 1.64
CA ILE A 242 14.02 -19.24 0.81
C ILE A 242 14.41 -19.28 -0.66
N GLU A 243 13.45 -19.15 -1.55
CA GLU A 243 13.62 -19.31 -2.99
C GLU A 243 13.14 -18.08 -3.76
N TYR A 244 13.76 -17.83 -4.91
CA TYR A 244 13.26 -16.95 -5.96
C TYR A 244 12.70 -17.78 -7.11
N PHE A 245 11.50 -17.46 -7.57
CA PHE A 245 10.81 -18.17 -8.63
C PHE A 245 10.17 -17.19 -9.60
N TYR A 246 10.49 -17.33 -10.90
CA TYR A 246 9.85 -16.55 -11.97
C TYR A 246 8.84 -17.43 -12.73
N THR A 247 7.68 -16.84 -13.07
CA THR A 247 6.69 -17.49 -13.95
C THR A 247 5.87 -16.46 -14.72
N LEU A 248 5.04 -16.92 -15.68
CA LEU A 248 4.09 -16.05 -16.34
C LEU A 248 2.96 -15.64 -15.41
N ILE A 249 2.44 -14.43 -15.56
CA ILE A 249 1.43 -13.86 -14.64
C ILE A 249 0.15 -14.72 -14.58
N ASP A 250 -0.31 -15.26 -15.67
CA ASP A 250 -1.47 -16.15 -15.71
C ASP A 250 -1.20 -17.50 -15.01
N ASP A 251 0.01 -18.06 -15.15
CA ASP A 251 0.43 -19.24 -14.38
C ASP A 251 0.55 -18.92 -12.89
N ALA A 252 1.10 -17.75 -12.54
CA ALA A 252 1.17 -17.29 -11.15
C ALA A 252 -0.23 -17.24 -10.51
N VAL A 253 -1.23 -16.65 -11.19
CA VAL A 253 -2.63 -16.61 -10.72
C VAL A 253 -3.14 -18.02 -10.42
N ALA A 254 -2.91 -18.97 -11.33
CA ALA A 254 -3.36 -20.36 -11.15
C ALA A 254 -2.63 -21.06 -9.97
N ARG A 255 -1.34 -20.77 -9.78
CA ARG A 255 -0.53 -21.33 -8.68
C ARG A 255 -0.91 -20.75 -7.33
N VAL A 256 -1.11 -19.43 -7.26
CA VAL A 256 -1.50 -18.72 -6.03
C VAL A 256 -2.81 -19.29 -5.45
N MET A 257 -3.79 -19.59 -6.30
CA MET A 257 -5.07 -20.20 -5.87
C MET A 257 -4.91 -21.61 -5.26
N LYS A 258 -3.82 -22.29 -5.54
CA LYS A 258 -3.53 -23.66 -5.05
C LYS A 258 -2.49 -23.67 -3.93
N ALA A 259 -1.76 -22.57 -3.73
CA ALA A 259 -0.71 -22.44 -2.73
C ALA A 259 -1.29 -22.30 -1.31
N GLU A 260 -0.45 -22.54 -0.31
CA GLU A 260 -0.80 -22.31 1.10
C GLU A 260 -0.57 -20.84 1.54
N GLY A 261 0.14 -20.05 0.76
CA GLY A 261 0.61 -18.72 1.11
C GLY A 261 2.00 -18.74 1.74
N GLY A 262 2.39 -17.66 2.41
CA GLY A 262 3.69 -17.53 3.06
C GLY A 262 4.82 -17.11 2.11
N PHE A 263 4.49 -16.43 1.03
CA PHE A 263 5.45 -15.92 0.05
C PHE A 263 5.12 -14.47 -0.35
N ILE A 264 6.08 -13.82 -0.98
CA ILE A 264 5.92 -12.50 -1.61
C ILE A 264 5.61 -12.72 -3.09
N TRP A 265 4.51 -12.18 -3.55
CA TRP A 265 4.16 -12.14 -4.97
C TRP A 265 4.50 -10.77 -5.54
N ALA A 266 5.61 -10.70 -6.27
CA ALA A 266 6.09 -9.47 -6.90
C ALA A 266 5.44 -9.30 -8.28
N CYS A 267 4.89 -8.10 -8.52
CA CYS A 267 4.16 -7.75 -9.74
C CYS A 267 4.55 -6.36 -10.22
N LYS A 268 4.45 -6.14 -11.54
CA LYS A 268 4.50 -4.80 -12.12
C LYS A 268 3.39 -3.91 -11.55
N ASN A 269 3.44 -2.62 -11.84
CA ASN A 269 2.58 -1.62 -11.21
C ASN A 269 1.07 -1.96 -11.33
N TYR A 270 0.55 -2.15 -12.54
CA TYR A 270 -0.88 -2.45 -12.74
C TYR A 270 -1.26 -3.84 -12.24
N ASP A 271 -0.45 -4.85 -12.56
CA ASP A 271 -0.69 -6.22 -12.12
C ASP A 271 -0.73 -6.29 -10.58
N GLY A 272 0.19 -5.59 -9.91
CA GLY A 272 0.27 -5.51 -8.45
C GLY A 272 -0.92 -4.79 -7.82
N ASP A 273 -1.45 -3.75 -8.47
CA ASP A 273 -2.65 -3.05 -8.01
C ASP A 273 -3.86 -3.99 -8.00
N VAL A 274 -4.12 -4.63 -9.13
CA VAL A 274 -5.27 -5.54 -9.29
C VAL A 274 -5.14 -6.77 -8.40
N MET A 275 -3.96 -7.41 -8.38
CA MET A 275 -3.74 -8.63 -7.62
C MET A 275 -3.74 -8.39 -6.11
N SER A 276 -3.28 -7.23 -5.62
CA SER A 276 -3.34 -6.93 -4.20
C SER A 276 -4.79 -6.77 -3.71
N ASP A 277 -5.64 -6.16 -4.49
CA ASP A 277 -7.06 -6.02 -4.15
C ASP A 277 -7.80 -7.38 -4.19
N MET A 278 -7.47 -8.22 -5.16
CA MET A 278 -8.00 -9.59 -5.24
C MET A 278 -7.62 -10.42 -4.00
N VAL A 279 -6.34 -10.44 -3.65
CA VAL A 279 -5.83 -11.19 -2.50
C VAL A 279 -6.42 -10.66 -1.20
N SER A 280 -6.46 -9.34 -1.04
CA SER A 280 -7.06 -8.70 0.13
C SER A 280 -8.53 -9.07 0.32
N SER A 281 -9.30 -8.97 -0.76
CA SER A 281 -10.72 -9.33 -0.74
C SER A 281 -10.93 -10.80 -0.38
N ALA A 282 -10.04 -11.67 -0.87
CA ALA A 282 -10.12 -13.10 -0.58
C ALA A 282 -9.70 -13.45 0.85
N PHE A 283 -8.87 -12.64 1.51
CA PHE A 283 -8.58 -12.76 2.95
C PHE A 283 -9.64 -12.13 3.85
N GLY A 284 -10.66 -11.48 3.29
CA GLY A 284 -11.83 -11.02 4.01
C GLY A 284 -12.24 -9.57 3.69
N SER A 285 -11.35 -8.60 3.73
CA SER A 285 -11.67 -7.19 3.52
C SER A 285 -10.43 -6.37 3.17
N LEU A 286 -10.59 -5.36 2.31
CA LEU A 286 -9.57 -4.34 2.07
C LEU A 286 -9.14 -3.60 3.36
N ALA A 287 -10.06 -3.47 4.33
CA ALA A 287 -9.78 -2.89 5.63
C ALA A 287 -8.93 -3.79 6.55
N MET A 288 -8.60 -5.00 6.09
CA MET A 288 -7.70 -5.95 6.74
C MET A 288 -6.39 -6.12 5.97
N MET A 289 -5.97 -5.09 5.24
CA MET A 289 -4.69 -5.12 4.50
C MET A 289 -3.82 -3.94 4.90
N THR A 290 -2.59 -4.25 5.32
CA THR A 290 -1.54 -3.25 5.52
C THR A 290 -0.90 -2.87 4.19
N SER A 291 -0.37 -1.67 4.11
CA SER A 291 0.42 -1.19 2.98
C SER A 291 1.65 -0.45 3.51
N VAL A 292 2.82 -0.78 3.01
CA VAL A 292 4.05 -0.07 3.31
C VAL A 292 4.80 0.24 2.02
N LEU A 293 5.18 1.48 1.84
CA LEU A 293 6.08 1.92 0.79
C LEU A 293 7.50 1.91 1.34
N VAL A 294 8.39 1.19 0.68
CA VAL A 294 9.80 1.08 1.07
C VAL A 294 10.68 1.61 -0.05
N SER A 295 11.47 2.65 0.25
CA SER A 295 12.43 3.20 -0.72
C SER A 295 13.72 2.38 -0.77
N PRO A 296 14.51 2.49 -1.86
CA PRO A 296 15.83 1.85 -1.94
C PRO A 296 16.81 2.33 -0.87
N SER A 297 16.60 3.53 -0.33
CA SER A 297 17.42 4.12 0.74
C SER A 297 16.97 3.75 2.15
N GLY A 298 15.96 2.89 2.30
CA GLY A 298 15.45 2.47 3.60
C GLY A 298 14.54 3.49 4.27
N VAL A 299 13.78 4.25 3.49
CA VAL A 299 12.70 5.13 3.98
C VAL A 299 11.38 4.38 3.89
N TYR A 300 10.53 4.51 4.90
CA TYR A 300 9.27 3.78 5.04
C TYR A 300 8.09 4.74 5.14
N GLU A 301 7.02 4.45 4.42
CA GLU A 301 5.72 5.12 4.60
C GLU A 301 4.64 4.06 4.77
N TYR A 302 3.96 4.09 5.90
CA TYR A 302 2.91 3.14 6.28
C TYR A 302 1.53 3.74 6.05
N GLU A 303 0.65 3.01 5.38
CA GLU A 303 -0.73 3.44 5.12
C GLU A 303 -1.70 2.24 5.21
N ALA A 304 -3.00 2.52 5.28
CA ALA A 304 -4.01 1.51 4.99
C ALA A 304 -4.21 1.38 3.47
N ALA A 305 -4.43 0.16 2.99
CA ALA A 305 -4.57 -0.09 1.55
C ALA A 305 -5.93 0.37 0.97
N HIS A 306 -6.87 0.82 1.80
CA HIS A 306 -8.21 1.27 1.38
C HIS A 306 -8.30 2.78 1.20
N GLY A 307 -9.39 3.25 0.58
CA GLY A 307 -9.67 4.68 0.38
C GLY A 307 -10.33 5.35 1.60
N THR A 308 -10.86 6.55 1.39
CA THR A 308 -11.37 7.47 2.42
C THR A 308 -12.73 7.10 3.03
N VAL A 309 -13.38 6.05 2.52
CA VAL A 309 -14.70 5.54 2.97
C VAL A 309 -15.80 6.62 2.90
N GLN A 310 -15.89 7.28 1.74
CA GLN A 310 -16.81 8.37 1.45
C GLN A 310 -18.27 8.13 1.88
N ARG A 311 -18.80 6.91 1.62
CA ARG A 311 -20.20 6.59 1.95
C ARG A 311 -20.48 6.67 3.45
N HIS A 312 -19.55 6.25 4.31
CA HIS A 312 -19.67 6.38 5.75
C HIS A 312 -19.48 7.82 6.23
N TYR A 313 -18.62 8.58 5.55
CA TYR A 313 -18.43 9.99 5.86
C TYR A 313 -19.72 10.81 5.68
N TYR A 314 -20.46 10.60 4.59
CA TYR A 314 -21.74 11.29 4.39
C TYR A 314 -22.81 10.88 5.39
N LYS A 315 -22.80 9.66 5.90
CA LYS A 315 -23.64 9.25 7.03
C LYS A 315 -23.25 9.98 8.30
N HIS A 316 -21.95 9.99 8.59
CA HIS A 316 -21.42 10.69 9.77
C HIS A 316 -21.80 12.17 9.79
N LEU A 317 -21.73 12.88 8.64
CA LEU A 317 -22.16 14.27 8.51
C LEU A 317 -23.66 14.49 8.82
N LYS A 318 -24.48 13.47 8.66
CA LYS A 318 -25.90 13.49 9.02
C LYS A 318 -26.17 13.11 10.49
N GLY A 319 -25.12 12.86 11.28
CA GLY A 319 -25.24 12.41 12.64
C GLY A 319 -25.62 10.91 12.78
N GLU A 320 -25.53 10.13 11.68
CA GLU A 320 -25.79 8.71 11.72
C GLU A 320 -24.57 7.96 12.24
N GLU A 321 -24.82 6.91 13.06
CA GLU A 321 -23.74 6.00 13.47
C GLU A 321 -23.17 5.22 12.28
N THR A 322 -21.86 5.02 12.28
CA THR A 322 -21.15 4.21 11.29
C THR A 322 -20.34 3.12 11.96
N SER A 323 -20.28 1.96 11.31
CA SER A 323 -19.41 0.86 11.70
C SER A 323 -18.31 0.71 10.63
N THR A 324 -17.31 1.58 10.71
CA THR A 324 -16.16 1.61 9.80
C THR A 324 -15.02 0.84 10.44
N ASN A 325 -14.46 -0.10 9.70
CA ASN A 325 -13.32 -0.90 10.16
C ASN A 325 -12.05 -0.04 10.17
N SER A 326 -11.41 0.06 11.33
CA SER A 326 -10.19 0.85 11.55
C SER A 326 -8.92 -0.01 11.66
N VAL A 327 -9.00 -1.33 11.47
CA VAL A 327 -7.89 -2.26 11.72
C VAL A 327 -6.66 -1.90 10.90
N ALA A 328 -6.79 -1.75 9.58
CA ALA A 328 -5.65 -1.43 8.72
C ALA A 328 -5.01 -0.06 9.07
N THR A 329 -5.82 0.91 9.49
CA THR A 329 -5.31 2.22 9.94
C THR A 329 -4.55 2.12 11.27
N ILE A 330 -5.04 1.30 12.22
CA ILE A 330 -4.31 1.00 13.46
C ILE A 330 -2.97 0.33 13.13
N PHE A 331 -2.97 -0.64 12.22
CA PHE A 331 -1.75 -1.34 11.81
C PHE A 331 -0.77 -0.46 11.02
N ALA A 332 -1.25 0.56 10.31
CA ALA A 332 -0.37 1.57 9.73
C ALA A 332 0.38 2.34 10.82
N TRP A 333 -0.31 2.77 11.88
CA TRP A 333 0.31 3.42 13.03
C TRP A 333 1.29 2.51 13.76
N THR A 334 0.90 1.27 14.06
CA THR A 334 1.79 0.32 14.77
C THR A 334 3.02 -0.03 13.95
N GLY A 335 2.88 -0.19 12.63
CA GLY A 335 4.00 -0.41 11.72
C GLY A 335 4.99 0.75 11.75
N ALA A 336 4.50 2.00 11.67
CA ALA A 336 5.33 3.19 11.73
C ALA A 336 6.01 3.36 13.10
N LEU A 337 5.28 3.14 14.19
CA LEU A 337 5.82 3.20 15.55
C LEU A 337 6.90 2.13 15.79
N ARG A 338 6.66 0.90 15.34
CA ARG A 338 7.64 -0.19 15.42
C ARG A 338 8.91 0.15 14.65
N LYS A 339 8.78 0.62 13.41
CA LYS A 339 9.94 1.01 12.59
C LYS A 339 10.68 2.20 13.21
N ARG A 340 9.98 3.19 13.76
CA ARG A 340 10.61 4.30 14.47
C ARG A 340 11.35 3.83 15.72
N GLY A 341 10.73 2.93 16.50
CA GLY A 341 11.35 2.30 17.67
C GLY A 341 12.61 1.51 17.32
N GLU A 342 12.60 0.79 16.20
CA GLU A 342 13.75 0.07 15.68
C GLU A 342 14.90 1.02 15.32
N LEU A 343 14.62 2.07 14.54
CA LEU A 343 15.63 3.03 14.08
C LEU A 343 16.20 3.89 15.22
N ASP A 344 15.41 4.20 16.23
CA ASP A 344 15.82 5.02 17.38
C ASP A 344 16.29 4.17 18.57
N ASN A 345 16.26 2.84 18.44
CA ASN A 345 16.59 1.89 19.51
C ASN A 345 15.73 2.11 20.78
N ILE A 346 14.40 2.23 20.59
CA ILE A 346 13.38 2.39 21.66
C ILE A 346 12.52 1.10 21.70
N PRO A 347 12.94 0.06 22.42
CA PRO A 347 12.24 -1.23 22.46
C PRO A 347 10.83 -1.15 23.06
N GLU A 348 10.59 -0.18 23.96
CA GLU A 348 9.27 0.05 24.53
C GLU A 348 8.25 0.46 23.48
N LEU A 349 8.66 1.23 22.46
CA LEU A 349 7.80 1.64 21.36
C LEU A 349 7.43 0.44 20.45
N MET A 350 8.39 -0.46 20.24
CA MET A 350 8.16 -1.69 19.48
C MET A 350 7.20 -2.63 20.23
N THR A 351 7.45 -2.82 21.54
CA THR A 351 6.60 -3.64 22.41
C THR A 351 5.17 -3.10 22.49
N PHE A 352 5.01 -1.79 22.55
CA PHE A 352 3.70 -1.14 22.53
C PHE A 352 2.96 -1.43 21.22
N ALA A 353 3.65 -1.29 20.08
CA ALA A 353 3.07 -1.59 18.77
C ALA A 353 2.57 -3.05 18.69
N ASP A 354 3.37 -4.00 19.17
CA ASP A 354 3.00 -5.42 19.22
C ASP A 354 1.78 -5.66 20.12
N LYS A 355 1.73 -5.03 21.28
CA LYS A 355 0.59 -5.13 22.20
C LYS A 355 -0.69 -4.53 21.64
N LEU A 356 -0.60 -3.40 20.92
CA LEU A 356 -1.75 -2.77 20.29
C LEU A 356 -2.29 -3.64 19.14
N GLU A 357 -1.43 -4.25 18.34
CA GLU A 357 -1.84 -5.22 17.32
C GLU A 357 -2.52 -6.44 17.96
N ALA A 358 -1.91 -7.03 18.99
CA ALA A 358 -2.48 -8.14 19.71
C ALA A 358 -3.84 -7.80 20.35
N ALA A 359 -3.99 -6.61 20.93
CA ALA A 359 -5.26 -6.14 21.48
C ALA A 359 -6.33 -5.96 20.41
N THR A 360 -5.95 -5.45 19.22
CA THR A 360 -6.86 -5.28 18.07
C THR A 360 -7.37 -6.64 17.59
N LEU A 361 -6.48 -7.59 17.37
CA LEU A 361 -6.84 -8.95 16.94
C LEU A 361 -7.62 -9.68 18.03
N GLY A 362 -7.21 -9.60 19.29
CA GLY A 362 -7.89 -10.22 20.42
C GLY A 362 -9.32 -9.71 20.64
N THR A 363 -9.58 -8.43 20.33
CA THR A 363 -10.94 -7.87 20.36
C THR A 363 -11.83 -8.53 19.32
N ILE A 364 -11.32 -8.74 18.09
CA ILE A 364 -12.05 -9.44 17.01
C ILE A 364 -12.27 -10.92 17.38
N GLU A 365 -11.22 -11.59 17.84
CA GLU A 365 -11.27 -13.01 18.24
C GLU A 365 -12.23 -13.27 19.41
N ALA A 366 -12.44 -12.26 20.27
CA ALA A 366 -13.47 -12.28 21.32
C ALA A 366 -14.90 -12.03 20.79
N GLY A 367 -15.09 -11.96 19.47
CA GLY A 367 -16.38 -11.76 18.83
C GLY A 367 -16.88 -10.32 18.82
N LYS A 368 -16.04 -9.33 19.10
CA LYS A 368 -16.37 -7.90 19.10
C LYS A 368 -15.75 -7.24 17.88
N MET A 369 -16.56 -6.81 16.93
CA MET A 369 -16.06 -6.38 15.63
C MET A 369 -16.97 -5.40 14.93
N THR A 370 -16.47 -4.79 13.86
CA THR A 370 -17.25 -3.93 12.96
C THR A 370 -18.17 -4.75 12.05
N LYS A 371 -19.18 -4.10 11.48
CA LYS A 371 -20.24 -4.74 10.71
C LYS A 371 -19.71 -5.55 9.51
N ASP A 372 -18.70 -5.05 8.82
CA ASP A 372 -18.08 -5.72 7.66
C ASP A 372 -17.49 -7.08 8.07
N LEU A 373 -16.78 -7.15 9.19
CA LEU A 373 -16.21 -8.39 9.72
C LEU A 373 -17.30 -9.33 10.26
N ALA A 374 -18.33 -8.79 10.91
CA ALA A 374 -19.44 -9.59 11.42
C ALA A 374 -20.24 -10.31 10.32
N LEU A 375 -20.19 -9.81 9.08
CA LEU A 375 -20.84 -10.45 7.92
C LEU A 375 -20.08 -11.66 7.37
N ILE A 376 -18.79 -11.79 7.69
CA ILE A 376 -17.90 -12.82 7.13
C ILE A 376 -17.25 -13.70 8.19
N THR A 377 -17.43 -13.38 9.47
CA THR A 377 -16.85 -14.15 10.57
C THR A 377 -17.48 -15.54 10.72
N THR A 378 -16.66 -16.49 11.15
CA THR A 378 -17.12 -17.82 11.57
C THR A 378 -17.45 -17.89 13.07
N ILE A 379 -17.25 -16.79 13.81
CA ILE A 379 -17.59 -16.71 15.24
C ILE A 379 -19.12 -16.60 15.38
N GLU A 380 -19.69 -17.46 16.20
CA GLU A 380 -21.13 -17.45 16.48
C GLU A 380 -21.53 -16.23 17.32
N ASN A 381 -22.64 -15.60 16.95
CA ASN A 381 -23.24 -14.45 17.65
C ASN A 381 -22.26 -13.29 17.91
N PRO A 382 -21.58 -12.74 16.89
CA PRO A 382 -20.66 -11.64 17.09
C PRO A 382 -21.37 -10.37 17.56
N THR A 383 -20.71 -9.61 18.42
CA THR A 383 -21.17 -8.28 18.83
C THR A 383 -20.73 -7.25 17.80
N VAL A 384 -21.69 -6.69 17.07
CA VAL A 384 -21.41 -5.63 16.09
C VAL A 384 -21.24 -4.29 16.81
N LEU A 385 -20.09 -3.66 16.62
CA LEU A 385 -19.76 -2.37 17.22
C LEU A 385 -19.74 -1.28 16.16
N ASN A 386 -20.14 -0.05 16.53
CA ASN A 386 -19.85 1.13 15.72
C ASN A 386 -18.35 1.48 15.81
N SER A 387 -17.90 2.40 14.97
CA SER A 387 -16.47 2.76 14.84
C SER A 387 -15.84 3.18 16.17
N GLU A 388 -16.53 4.04 16.92
CA GLU A 388 -16.04 4.56 18.21
C GLU A 388 -15.96 3.46 19.27
N ASN A 389 -17.03 2.68 19.42
CA ASN A 389 -17.07 1.60 20.41
C ASN A 389 -16.07 0.49 20.11
N PHE A 390 -15.78 0.23 18.83
CA PHE A 390 -14.76 -0.73 18.46
C PHE A 390 -13.36 -0.26 18.90
N ILE A 391 -13.02 0.99 18.67
CA ILE A 391 -11.74 1.57 19.12
C ILE A 391 -11.64 1.58 20.65
N LYS A 392 -12.72 1.94 21.36
CA LYS A 392 -12.78 1.90 22.82
C LYS A 392 -12.62 0.49 23.40
N GLU A 393 -13.18 -0.51 22.73
CA GLU A 393 -13.03 -1.90 23.16
C GLU A 393 -11.60 -2.41 22.94
N ILE A 394 -10.95 -2.02 21.85
CA ILE A 394 -9.51 -2.27 21.63
C ILE A 394 -8.69 -1.64 22.75
N ARG A 395 -8.99 -0.39 23.14
CA ARG A 395 -8.33 0.27 24.26
C ARG A 395 -8.41 -0.51 25.55
N LYS A 396 -9.60 -1.00 25.91
CA LYS A 396 -9.78 -1.83 27.13
C LYS A 396 -8.93 -3.10 27.09
N THR A 397 -8.89 -3.76 25.93
CA THR A 397 -8.08 -4.96 25.75
C THR A 397 -6.58 -4.64 25.85
N LEU A 398 -6.15 -3.50 25.29
CA LEU A 398 -4.78 -3.02 25.40
C LEU A 398 -4.39 -2.72 26.86
N GLU A 399 -5.22 -1.93 27.57
CA GLU A 399 -4.98 -1.58 28.97
C GLU A 399 -4.86 -2.79 29.90
N ALA A 400 -5.58 -3.87 29.59
CA ALA A 400 -5.49 -5.13 30.33
C ALA A 400 -4.18 -5.90 30.06
N SER A 401 -3.44 -5.56 29.00
CA SER A 401 -2.19 -6.21 28.61
C SER A 401 -0.93 -5.40 28.96
N LEU A 402 -1.10 -4.12 29.32
CA LEU A 402 -0.01 -3.21 29.71
C LEU A 402 0.41 -3.40 31.16
#